data_0b04dcb7be3464383a83497db3590b28
#
_entry.id   0b04dcb7be3464383a83497db3590b28
#
_cell.length_a   1.000
_cell.length_b   1.000
_cell.length_c   1.000
_cell.angle_alpha   90.00
_cell.angle_beta   90.00
_cell.angle_gamma   90.00
#
_symmetry.space_group_name_H-M   'P 1'
#
loop_
_entity.id
_entity.type
_entity.pdbx_description
1 polymer ?
#
loop_
_entity_poly.entity_id
_entity_poly.type
_entity_poly.pdbx_seq_one_letter_code
_entity_poly.pdbx_strand_id
1 'polypeptide(L)'
;MELLGITTLALMVCVTCLVFLSVWKKNHKRRRLPPGPTPLPIIGNLMQLNLKDIPASLSKLAKQYGPVCTVYFGSQPAVVLHGYEAVKEALIDQGDEFLGRGIIPIIDDTQGGYGLVFSNGERWKQIRRFSLMTLRNFGMGKRSLEERVQEEAQFLVEELRKTEAQPFDPTFILSCAPCNVICSILFNDRFHYDNETFLSLMNLLNANFRHLNSPWIQIYNLWPQIIKHLPGEHRAFSKRLKDCRSFILEKVKEHEKSPNLNNPQDYIDCFLSKMEQEKQNPDSEFHLKNLINSGTNLFVAGTETTTSTLRYGLLLLMKHPEVQAKVHEEIDRVIGRSQRPCMQDKMKLPYTEAVLHEIQRYIALLPSNLPHATVRDTKFREYIIPKGTTVLPLLSSVLHDCKEFPNPEKFDPGHFLDKDGSFRKTEYFVPFSIGKRACAGESLARMELFLFFTTILQHFVLKPLKEPKDLETKPISVGLFNLPPPFKLCLIPR
;
A
#
# COMPACT_ATOMS: atom_id res chain seq x y z
N MET A 1 -9.30 58.91 -26.07
CA MET A 1 -8.51 58.49 -24.88
C MET A 1 -9.40 58.22 -23.67
N GLU A 2 -10.47 58.96 -23.43
CA GLU A 2 -11.38 58.74 -22.26
C GLU A 2 -12.14 57.40 -22.30
N LEU A 3 -12.62 56.98 -23.46
CA LEU A 3 -13.35 55.69 -23.59
C LEU A 3 -12.47 54.47 -23.23
N LEU A 4 -11.16 54.49 -23.58
CA LEU A 4 -10.21 53.46 -23.25
C LEU A 4 -9.89 53.40 -21.74
N GLY A 5 -9.91 54.54 -21.06
CA GLY A 5 -9.74 54.68 -19.62
C GLY A 5 -10.92 54.10 -18.84
N ILE A 6 -12.16 54.38 -19.31
CA ILE A 6 -13.39 53.90 -18.69
C ILE A 6 -13.52 52.34 -18.82
N THR A 7 -13.18 51.79 -19.99
CA THR A 7 -13.22 50.32 -20.21
C THR A 7 -12.15 49.60 -19.40
N THR A 8 -10.94 50.14 -19.27
CA THR A 8 -9.88 49.57 -18.41
C THR A 8 -10.25 49.64 -16.94
N LEU A 9 -10.85 50.72 -16.48
CA LEU A 9 -11.32 50.88 -15.11
C LEU A 9 -12.45 49.87 -14.79
N ALA A 10 -13.42 49.75 -15.69
CA ALA A 10 -14.52 48.78 -15.55
C ALA A 10 -14.00 47.34 -15.52
N LEU A 11 -13.02 46.98 -16.38
CA LEU A 11 -12.39 45.68 -16.39
C LEU A 11 -11.64 45.38 -15.07
N MET A 12 -10.89 46.35 -14.53
CA MET A 12 -10.21 46.20 -13.23
C MET A 12 -11.20 46.03 -12.09
N VAL A 13 -12.30 46.74 -12.07
CA VAL A 13 -13.35 46.62 -11.06
C VAL A 13 -14.02 45.21 -11.17
N CYS A 14 -14.35 44.76 -12.38
CA CYS A 14 -14.90 43.41 -12.60
C CYS A 14 -13.95 42.32 -12.15
N VAL A 15 -12.66 42.42 -12.49
CA VAL A 15 -11.64 41.42 -12.06
C VAL A 15 -11.50 41.44 -10.54
N THR A 16 -11.45 42.61 -9.91
CA THR A 16 -11.35 42.75 -8.44
C THR A 16 -12.58 42.17 -7.75
N CYS A 17 -13.78 42.45 -8.26
CA CYS A 17 -15.03 41.87 -7.74
C CYS A 17 -15.07 40.34 -7.91
N LEU A 18 -14.67 39.80 -9.05
CA LEU A 18 -14.59 38.36 -9.29
C LEU A 18 -13.58 37.70 -8.36
N VAL A 19 -12.41 38.30 -8.17
CA VAL A 19 -11.41 37.85 -7.20
C VAL A 19 -11.97 37.89 -5.78
N PHE A 20 -12.59 39.00 -5.39
CA PHE A 20 -13.20 39.14 -4.07
C PHE A 20 -14.32 38.10 -3.83
N LEU A 21 -15.23 37.92 -4.78
CA LEU A 21 -16.30 36.91 -4.71
C LEU A 21 -15.74 35.47 -4.65
N SER A 22 -14.69 35.21 -5.43
CA SER A 22 -13.99 33.93 -5.40
C SER A 22 -13.34 33.67 -4.05
N VAL A 23 -12.65 34.66 -3.48
CA VAL A 23 -12.03 34.55 -2.16
C VAL A 23 -13.08 34.43 -1.06
N TRP A 24 -14.17 35.24 -1.15
CA TRP A 24 -15.26 35.19 -0.17
C TRP A 24 -16.00 33.84 -0.18
N LYS A 25 -16.31 33.30 -1.37
CA LYS A 25 -16.93 31.98 -1.55
C LYS A 25 -16.02 30.85 -1.04
N LYS A 26 -14.72 30.98 -1.26
CA LYS A 26 -13.69 30.08 -0.79
C LYS A 26 -13.54 30.14 0.74
N ASN A 27 -13.58 31.33 1.33
CA ASN A 27 -13.53 31.53 2.78
C ASN A 27 -14.80 31.01 3.49
N HIS A 28 -15.97 31.13 2.87
CA HIS A 28 -17.23 30.64 3.43
C HIS A 28 -17.25 29.09 3.44
N LYS A 29 -16.80 28.44 2.38
CA LYS A 29 -16.61 26.97 2.34
C LYS A 29 -15.56 26.49 3.36
N ARG A 30 -14.53 27.30 3.58
CA ARG A 30 -13.45 27.03 4.52
C ARG A 30 -13.90 26.98 5.98
N ARG A 31 -14.87 27.80 6.39
CA ARG A 31 -15.39 27.86 7.76
C ARG A 31 -16.11 26.60 8.22
N ARG A 32 -16.44 25.69 7.30
CA ARG A 32 -17.09 24.41 7.60
C ARG A 32 -16.12 23.25 7.70
N LEU A 33 -14.92 23.38 7.14
CA LEU A 33 -13.87 22.38 7.21
C LEU A 33 -13.16 22.41 8.58
N PRO A 34 -12.53 21.30 8.98
CA PRO A 34 -11.65 21.26 10.16
C PRO A 34 -10.56 22.35 10.09
N PRO A 35 -10.05 22.79 11.26
CA PRO A 35 -9.00 23.81 11.33
C PRO A 35 -7.72 23.34 10.63
N GLY A 36 -6.88 24.29 10.26
CA GLY A 36 -5.61 23.98 9.62
C GLY A 36 -4.81 25.23 9.28
N PRO A 37 -3.58 25.05 8.79
CA PRO A 37 -2.74 26.18 8.41
C PRO A 37 -3.34 26.95 7.26
N THR A 38 -3.10 28.27 7.24
CA THR A 38 -3.56 29.15 6.15
C THR A 38 -2.85 28.76 4.84
N PRO A 39 -3.59 28.32 3.79
CA PRO A 39 -2.96 28.00 2.52
C PRO A 39 -2.58 29.25 1.76
N LEU A 40 -1.44 29.19 1.09
CA LEU A 40 -1.03 30.18 0.10
C LEU A 40 -1.80 30.00 -1.22
N PRO A 41 -2.01 31.09 -2.00
CA PRO A 41 -2.61 30.98 -3.32
C PRO A 41 -1.86 29.97 -4.21
N ILE A 42 -2.59 29.20 -5.01
CA ILE A 42 -2.09 28.21 -5.98
C ILE A 42 -1.38 27.01 -5.34
N ILE A 43 -0.40 27.23 -4.46
CA ILE A 43 0.46 26.19 -3.89
C ILE A 43 -0.10 25.56 -2.60
N GLY A 44 -1.13 26.18 -1.99
CA GLY A 44 -1.72 25.66 -0.73
C GLY A 44 -0.74 25.70 0.44
N ASN A 45 -0.58 24.56 1.12
CA ASN A 45 0.30 24.45 2.27
C ASN A 45 1.66 23.78 1.95
N LEU A 46 2.02 23.63 0.68
CA LEU A 46 3.26 22.92 0.28
C LEU A 46 4.53 23.46 0.92
N MET A 47 4.62 24.80 1.10
CA MET A 47 5.77 25.44 1.75
C MET A 47 5.84 25.15 3.27
N GLN A 48 4.76 24.65 3.85
CA GLN A 48 4.67 24.30 5.27
C GLN A 48 4.90 22.80 5.50
N LEU A 49 5.04 22.01 4.42
CA LEU A 49 5.29 20.59 4.45
C LEU A 49 6.74 20.28 4.06
N ASN A 50 7.36 19.37 4.77
CA ASN A 50 8.59 18.76 4.32
C ASN A 50 8.25 17.71 3.24
N LEU A 51 8.50 18.03 1.98
CA LEU A 51 8.20 17.14 0.84
C LEU A 51 9.00 15.83 0.86
N LYS A 52 10.06 15.77 1.68
CA LYS A 52 10.81 14.51 1.89
C LYS A 52 10.16 13.60 2.94
N ASP A 53 9.26 14.17 3.77
CA ASP A 53 8.53 13.42 4.80
C ASP A 53 7.17 14.10 5.06
N ILE A 54 6.25 13.85 4.14
CA ILE A 54 4.88 14.40 4.22
C ILE A 54 4.13 13.83 5.43
N PRO A 55 4.14 12.52 5.72
CA PRO A 55 3.42 11.96 6.87
C PRO A 55 3.83 12.58 8.21
N ALA A 56 5.14 12.76 8.46
CA ALA A 56 5.61 13.41 9.68
C ALA A 56 5.19 14.89 9.75
N SER A 57 5.18 15.59 8.60
CA SER A 57 4.69 16.98 8.53
C SER A 57 3.20 17.06 8.85
N LEU A 58 2.38 16.15 8.30
CA LEU A 58 0.95 16.06 8.58
C LEU A 58 0.69 15.75 10.06
N SER A 59 1.46 14.83 10.64
CA SER A 59 1.37 14.49 12.07
C SER A 59 1.71 15.69 12.95
N LYS A 60 2.73 16.48 12.59
CA LYS A 60 3.08 17.72 13.30
C LYS A 60 1.95 18.75 13.24
N LEU A 61 1.33 18.92 12.07
CA LEU A 61 0.17 19.83 11.91
C LEU A 61 -1.04 19.34 12.72
N ALA A 62 -1.31 18.04 12.72
CA ALA A 62 -2.38 17.47 13.53
C ALA A 62 -2.18 17.67 15.04
N LYS A 63 -0.93 17.64 15.52
CA LYS A 63 -0.62 17.98 16.93
C LYS A 63 -0.91 19.44 17.26
N GLN A 64 -0.79 20.35 16.26
CA GLN A 64 -1.05 21.78 16.44
C GLN A 64 -2.52 22.16 16.28
N TYR A 65 -3.21 21.59 15.29
CA TYR A 65 -4.59 21.97 14.91
C TYR A 65 -5.67 20.99 15.39
N GLY A 66 -5.27 19.87 15.96
CA GLY A 66 -6.17 18.83 16.44
C GLY A 66 -6.15 17.56 15.59
N PRO A 67 -6.73 16.45 16.10
CA PRO A 67 -6.70 15.13 15.46
C PRO A 67 -7.44 15.06 14.11
N VAL A 68 -8.23 16.08 13.81
CA VAL A 68 -8.90 16.27 12.52
C VAL A 68 -8.55 17.66 12.02
N CYS A 69 -7.72 17.74 10.99
CA CYS A 69 -7.27 19.04 10.47
C CYS A 69 -7.28 19.06 8.93
N THR A 70 -7.27 20.26 8.35
CA THR A 70 -7.31 20.43 6.90
C THR A 70 -5.99 20.99 6.39
N VAL A 71 -5.45 20.35 5.34
CA VAL A 71 -4.26 20.78 4.61
C VAL A 71 -4.61 20.92 3.12
N TYR A 72 -4.04 21.90 2.46
CA TYR A 72 -4.28 22.14 1.04
C TYR A 72 -3.08 21.71 0.20
N PHE A 73 -3.29 20.75 -0.68
CA PHE A 73 -2.35 20.38 -1.74
C PHE A 73 -2.69 21.19 -3.00
N GLY A 74 -1.91 22.25 -3.27
CA GLY A 74 -2.33 23.23 -4.25
C GLY A 74 -3.64 23.91 -3.86
N SER A 75 -4.65 23.81 -4.71
CA SER A 75 -6.00 24.34 -4.45
C SER A 75 -6.95 23.34 -3.79
N GLN A 76 -6.57 22.07 -3.67
CA GLN A 76 -7.42 20.99 -3.20
C GLN A 76 -7.28 20.77 -1.69
N PRO A 77 -8.39 20.84 -0.92
CA PRO A 77 -8.37 20.49 0.49
C PRO A 77 -8.26 18.98 0.70
N ALA A 78 -7.50 18.61 1.71
CA ALA A 78 -7.45 17.26 2.23
C ALA A 78 -7.65 17.30 3.75
N VAL A 79 -8.54 16.46 4.27
CA VAL A 79 -8.75 16.29 5.71
C VAL A 79 -7.82 15.21 6.21
N VAL A 80 -7.02 15.54 7.20
CA VAL A 80 -6.07 14.62 7.85
C VAL A 80 -6.71 14.08 9.12
N LEU A 81 -6.70 12.76 9.27
CA LEU A 81 -7.13 12.07 10.49
C LEU A 81 -5.92 11.52 11.23
N HIS A 82 -5.75 11.92 12.48
CA HIS A 82 -4.61 11.58 13.32
C HIS A 82 -5.05 10.87 14.59
N GLY A 83 -4.37 9.75 14.90
CA GLY A 83 -4.65 8.93 16.07
C GLY A 83 -5.81 7.96 15.85
N TYR A 84 -5.86 6.94 16.71
CA TYR A 84 -6.77 5.79 16.57
C TYR A 84 -8.24 6.20 16.52
N GLU A 85 -8.67 7.06 17.47
CA GLU A 85 -10.07 7.47 17.60
C GLU A 85 -10.61 8.16 16.33
N ALA A 86 -9.86 9.11 15.75
CA ALA A 86 -10.28 9.82 14.56
C ALA A 86 -10.34 8.89 13.33
N VAL A 87 -9.37 7.97 13.22
CA VAL A 87 -9.31 7.01 12.12
C VAL A 87 -10.44 5.98 12.24
N LYS A 88 -10.70 5.45 13.44
CA LYS A 88 -11.79 4.49 13.72
C LYS A 88 -13.16 5.11 13.47
N GLU A 89 -13.41 6.30 14.02
CA GLU A 89 -14.66 7.04 13.82
C GLU A 89 -14.99 7.23 12.34
N ALA A 90 -13.99 7.62 11.52
CA ALA A 90 -14.20 7.83 10.09
C ALA A 90 -14.34 6.52 9.31
N LEU A 91 -13.48 5.52 9.54
CA LEU A 91 -13.39 4.35 8.67
C LEU A 91 -14.29 3.18 9.12
N ILE A 92 -14.70 3.14 10.39
CA ILE A 92 -15.60 2.12 10.94
C ILE A 92 -16.96 2.73 11.23
N ASP A 93 -17.04 3.71 12.14
CA ASP A 93 -18.32 4.19 12.67
C ASP A 93 -19.10 4.97 11.60
N GLN A 94 -18.41 5.75 10.75
CA GLN A 94 -18.98 6.45 9.59
C GLN A 94 -18.43 5.92 8.26
N GLY A 95 -18.12 4.62 8.20
CA GLY A 95 -17.40 4.02 7.08
C GLY A 95 -18.10 4.14 5.72
N ASP A 96 -19.41 4.37 5.67
CA ASP A 96 -20.14 4.59 4.40
C ASP A 96 -19.88 5.98 3.83
N GLU A 97 -19.76 6.99 4.68
CA GLU A 97 -19.45 8.37 4.31
C GLU A 97 -18.04 8.53 3.75
N PHE A 98 -17.09 7.80 4.30
CA PHE A 98 -15.66 7.85 3.94
C PHE A 98 -15.24 6.71 2.98
N LEU A 99 -16.21 6.06 2.34
CA LEU A 99 -15.99 4.90 1.47
C LEU A 99 -15.29 5.25 0.16
N GLY A 100 -15.37 6.48 -0.31
CA GLY A 100 -14.75 6.93 -1.56
C GLY A 100 -13.22 6.79 -1.53
N ARG A 101 -12.62 6.64 -2.70
CA ARG A 101 -11.17 6.82 -2.92
C ARG A 101 -10.91 8.21 -3.45
N GLY A 102 -9.92 8.88 -2.85
CA GLY A 102 -9.37 10.12 -3.38
C GLY A 102 -8.63 9.86 -4.69
N ILE A 103 -8.59 10.88 -5.54
CA ILE A 103 -7.93 10.79 -6.85
C ILE A 103 -6.43 10.98 -6.66
N ILE A 104 -5.64 10.07 -7.24
CA ILE A 104 -4.21 10.23 -7.47
C ILE A 104 -4.04 10.39 -8.98
N PRO A 105 -3.84 11.61 -9.50
CA PRO A 105 -3.93 11.89 -10.94
C PRO A 105 -3.08 10.98 -11.82
N ILE A 106 -1.83 10.70 -11.46
CA ILE A 106 -0.95 9.82 -12.26
C ILE A 106 -1.48 8.38 -12.38
N ILE A 107 -2.21 7.90 -11.37
CA ILE A 107 -2.82 6.57 -11.38
C ILE A 107 -4.15 6.63 -12.14
N ASP A 108 -4.97 7.65 -11.89
CA ASP A 108 -6.27 7.82 -12.53
C ASP A 108 -6.15 7.98 -14.05
N ASP A 109 -5.17 8.73 -14.53
CA ASP A 109 -4.88 8.89 -15.97
C ASP A 109 -4.55 7.55 -16.67
N THR A 110 -4.05 6.57 -15.92
CA THR A 110 -3.74 5.24 -16.46
C THR A 110 -4.86 4.23 -16.27
N GLN A 111 -5.57 4.27 -15.15
CA GLN A 111 -6.60 3.28 -14.79
C GLN A 111 -8.02 3.77 -15.10
N GLY A 112 -8.25 5.08 -15.13
CA GLY A 112 -9.57 5.69 -15.43
C GLY A 112 -10.67 5.31 -14.44
N GLY A 113 -10.33 5.17 -13.15
CA GLY A 113 -11.28 4.81 -12.10
C GLY A 113 -11.79 3.37 -12.15
N TYR A 114 -11.10 2.45 -12.85
CA TYR A 114 -11.41 1.03 -12.91
C TYR A 114 -10.54 0.19 -11.95
N GLY A 115 -10.91 -1.07 -11.79
CA GLY A 115 -10.20 -2.04 -10.96
C GLY A 115 -10.67 -2.08 -9.51
N LEU A 116 -9.91 -2.77 -8.67
CA LEU A 116 -10.27 -3.07 -7.27
C LEU A 116 -9.90 -1.94 -6.29
N VAL A 117 -8.76 -1.25 -6.52
CA VAL A 117 -8.15 -0.37 -5.50
C VAL A 117 -8.70 1.04 -5.56
N PHE A 118 -8.73 1.67 -6.76
CA PHE A 118 -9.06 3.09 -6.94
C PHE A 118 -10.48 3.35 -7.49
N SER A 119 -11.24 2.32 -7.83
CA SER A 119 -12.63 2.48 -8.26
C SER A 119 -13.54 2.94 -7.12
N ASN A 120 -14.67 3.54 -7.48
CA ASN A 120 -15.65 4.10 -6.56
C ASN A 120 -17.07 3.60 -6.88
N GLY A 121 -18.01 3.83 -5.96
CA GLY A 121 -19.44 3.58 -6.15
C GLY A 121 -19.78 2.09 -6.35
N GLU A 122 -20.78 1.82 -7.20
CA GLU A 122 -21.27 0.45 -7.47
C GLU A 122 -20.21 -0.42 -8.18
N ARG A 123 -19.39 0.18 -9.05
CA ARG A 123 -18.23 -0.50 -9.65
C ARG A 123 -17.35 -1.13 -8.59
N TRP A 124 -16.92 -0.34 -7.62
CA TRP A 124 -16.09 -0.87 -6.55
C TRP A 124 -16.77 -1.95 -5.74
N LYS A 125 -18.06 -1.80 -5.42
CA LYS A 125 -18.80 -2.78 -4.64
C LYS A 125 -18.88 -4.13 -5.35
N GLN A 126 -19.21 -4.13 -6.65
CA GLN A 126 -19.29 -5.35 -7.46
C GLN A 126 -17.91 -6.04 -7.56
N ILE A 127 -16.89 -5.30 -7.98
CA ILE A 127 -15.54 -5.84 -8.17
C ILE A 127 -14.93 -6.32 -6.85
N ARG A 128 -15.08 -5.54 -5.75
CA ARG A 128 -14.57 -5.95 -4.45
C ARG A 128 -15.25 -7.20 -3.90
N ARG A 129 -16.58 -7.26 -3.97
CA ARG A 129 -17.32 -8.45 -3.52
C ARG A 129 -16.90 -9.70 -4.29
N PHE A 130 -16.83 -9.59 -5.60
CA PHE A 130 -16.35 -10.65 -6.47
C PHE A 130 -14.91 -11.07 -6.11
N SER A 131 -13.98 -10.11 -6.07
CA SER A 131 -12.57 -10.41 -5.80
C SER A 131 -12.37 -11.10 -4.44
N LEU A 132 -13.00 -10.59 -3.37
CA LEU A 132 -12.90 -11.21 -2.05
C LEU A 132 -13.46 -12.64 -2.03
N MET A 133 -14.56 -12.88 -2.74
CA MET A 133 -15.18 -14.20 -2.84
C MET A 133 -14.27 -15.16 -3.61
N THR A 134 -13.75 -14.72 -4.75
CA THR A 134 -12.85 -15.49 -5.61
C THR A 134 -11.54 -15.83 -4.88
N LEU A 135 -10.90 -14.84 -4.24
CA LEU A 135 -9.68 -15.07 -3.47
C LEU A 135 -9.90 -16.06 -2.32
N ARG A 136 -11.04 -16.01 -1.62
CA ARG A 136 -11.40 -17.02 -0.61
C ARG A 136 -11.61 -18.40 -1.20
N ASN A 137 -12.20 -18.50 -2.38
CA ASN A 137 -12.42 -19.79 -3.06
C ASN A 137 -11.11 -20.44 -3.50
N PHE A 138 -10.12 -19.63 -3.96
CA PHE A 138 -8.76 -20.11 -4.26
C PHE A 138 -7.88 -20.31 -3.04
N GLY A 139 -8.47 -20.30 -1.86
CA GLY A 139 -7.80 -20.78 -0.65
C GLY A 139 -7.17 -19.71 0.22
N MET A 140 -7.47 -18.42 0.04
CA MET A 140 -7.08 -17.43 1.03
C MET A 140 -7.59 -17.85 2.42
N GLY A 141 -6.66 -18.13 3.32
CA GLY A 141 -6.95 -18.69 4.65
C GLY A 141 -7.26 -20.19 4.67
N LYS A 142 -7.00 -20.94 3.61
CA LYS A 142 -7.19 -22.39 3.52
C LYS A 142 -5.86 -23.10 3.21
N ARG A 143 -5.80 -24.40 3.50
CA ARG A 143 -4.64 -25.26 3.32
C ARG A 143 -4.12 -25.30 1.87
N SER A 144 -4.99 -25.25 0.87
CA SER A 144 -4.60 -25.31 -0.54
C SER A 144 -3.69 -24.14 -0.99
N LEU A 145 -3.89 -22.94 -0.45
CA LEU A 145 -3.01 -21.82 -0.74
C LEU A 145 -1.74 -21.86 0.13
N GLU A 146 -1.87 -22.35 1.36
CA GLU A 146 -0.71 -22.56 2.23
C GLU A 146 0.31 -23.51 1.58
N GLU A 147 -0.14 -24.59 0.97
CA GLU A 147 0.73 -25.54 0.25
C GLU A 147 1.48 -24.86 -0.91
N ARG A 148 0.81 -23.99 -1.68
CA ARG A 148 1.48 -23.21 -2.74
C ARG A 148 2.52 -22.22 -2.17
N VAL A 149 2.23 -21.54 -1.07
CA VAL A 149 3.19 -20.63 -0.42
C VAL A 149 4.36 -21.41 0.17
N GLN A 150 4.14 -22.58 0.75
CA GLN A 150 5.20 -23.45 1.27
C GLN A 150 6.10 -23.99 0.15
N GLU A 151 5.53 -24.36 -0.98
CA GLU A 151 6.29 -24.78 -2.16
C GLU A 151 7.17 -23.63 -2.67
N GLU A 152 6.61 -22.43 -2.82
CA GLU A 152 7.37 -21.26 -3.24
C GLU A 152 8.45 -20.87 -2.21
N ALA A 153 8.20 -21.07 -0.91
CA ALA A 153 9.20 -20.88 0.13
C ALA A 153 10.41 -21.82 -0.02
N GLN A 154 10.19 -23.06 -0.50
CA GLN A 154 11.30 -23.98 -0.79
C GLN A 154 12.12 -23.50 -2.00
N PHE A 155 11.47 -23.10 -3.09
CA PHE A 155 12.16 -22.52 -4.23
C PHE A 155 12.96 -21.27 -3.83
N LEU A 156 12.39 -20.42 -2.98
CA LEU A 156 13.10 -19.26 -2.44
C LEU A 156 14.36 -19.68 -1.68
N VAL A 157 14.30 -20.70 -0.81
CA VAL A 157 15.46 -21.22 -0.07
C VAL A 157 16.53 -21.77 -1.02
N GLU A 158 16.11 -22.50 -2.07
CA GLU A 158 17.03 -23.03 -3.08
C GLU A 158 17.79 -21.91 -3.79
N GLU A 159 17.10 -20.85 -4.20
CA GLU A 159 17.74 -19.67 -4.82
C GLU A 159 18.67 -18.93 -3.83
N LEU A 160 18.25 -18.80 -2.57
CA LEU A 160 19.07 -18.18 -1.54
C LEU A 160 20.35 -19.01 -1.22
N ARG A 161 20.29 -20.32 -1.32
CA ARG A 161 21.48 -21.21 -1.17
C ARG A 161 22.52 -20.98 -2.27
N LYS A 162 22.10 -20.64 -3.49
CA LYS A 162 23.01 -20.35 -4.61
C LYS A 162 23.89 -19.11 -4.37
N THR A 163 23.57 -18.30 -3.36
CA THR A 163 24.41 -17.16 -2.97
C THR A 163 25.72 -17.58 -2.27
N GLU A 164 25.82 -18.86 -1.84
CA GLU A 164 27.02 -19.47 -1.22
C GLU A 164 27.62 -18.63 -0.10
N ALA A 165 26.75 -18.03 0.72
CA ALA A 165 27.10 -17.10 1.80
C ALA A 165 27.89 -15.85 1.33
N GLN A 166 27.92 -15.55 0.03
CA GLN A 166 28.51 -14.31 -0.50
C GLN A 166 27.58 -13.11 -0.30
N PRO A 167 28.13 -11.90 -0.22
CA PRO A 167 27.35 -10.68 -0.11
C PRO A 167 26.47 -10.43 -1.34
N PHE A 168 25.15 -10.35 -1.16
CA PHE A 168 24.20 -10.06 -2.25
C PHE A 168 23.10 -9.07 -1.82
N ASP A 169 22.44 -8.45 -2.80
CA ASP A 169 21.22 -7.64 -2.61
C ASP A 169 20.00 -8.56 -2.68
N PRO A 170 19.22 -8.70 -1.60
CA PRO A 170 18.08 -9.62 -1.56
C PRO A 170 16.85 -9.12 -2.33
N THR A 171 16.85 -7.89 -2.83
CA THR A 171 15.67 -7.22 -3.38
C THR A 171 14.99 -8.04 -4.44
N PHE A 172 15.74 -8.54 -5.42
CA PHE A 172 15.19 -9.29 -6.55
C PHE A 172 14.65 -10.66 -6.11
N ILE A 173 15.47 -11.47 -5.43
CA ILE A 173 15.10 -12.83 -5.02
C ILE A 173 13.86 -12.81 -4.11
N LEU A 174 13.80 -11.88 -3.15
CA LEU A 174 12.65 -11.73 -2.27
C LEU A 174 11.40 -11.20 -2.99
N SER A 175 11.53 -10.54 -4.15
CA SER A 175 10.38 -10.10 -4.94
C SER A 175 9.74 -11.25 -5.70
N CYS A 176 10.54 -12.23 -6.12
CA CYS A 176 10.06 -13.34 -6.94
C CYS A 176 9.05 -14.23 -6.22
N ALA A 177 9.26 -14.50 -4.94
CA ALA A 177 8.38 -15.41 -4.19
C ALA A 177 6.95 -14.87 -4.02
N PRO A 178 6.69 -13.66 -3.46
CA PRO A 178 5.33 -13.11 -3.42
C PRO A 178 4.72 -12.92 -4.81
N CYS A 179 5.54 -12.58 -5.81
CA CYS A 179 5.06 -12.45 -7.18
C CYS A 179 4.54 -13.78 -7.73
N ASN A 180 5.27 -14.87 -7.53
CA ASN A 180 4.81 -16.19 -7.97
C ASN A 180 3.55 -16.66 -7.26
N VAL A 181 3.42 -16.37 -5.95
CA VAL A 181 2.18 -16.67 -5.23
C VAL A 181 1.00 -15.93 -5.86
N ILE A 182 1.13 -14.63 -6.13
CA ILE A 182 0.04 -13.88 -6.77
C ILE A 182 -0.21 -14.32 -8.23
N CYS A 183 0.84 -14.70 -8.98
CA CYS A 183 0.69 -15.27 -10.33
C CYS A 183 -0.10 -16.58 -10.30
N SER A 184 0.17 -17.45 -9.31
CA SER A 184 -0.57 -18.70 -9.16
C SER A 184 -2.06 -18.50 -8.87
N ILE A 185 -2.42 -17.38 -8.21
CA ILE A 185 -3.81 -17.00 -7.94
C ILE A 185 -4.48 -16.40 -9.18
N LEU A 186 -3.73 -15.55 -9.91
CA LEU A 186 -4.28 -14.79 -11.03
C LEU A 186 -4.41 -15.59 -12.31
N PHE A 187 -3.42 -16.43 -12.62
CA PHE A 187 -3.31 -17.16 -13.90
C PHE A 187 -2.95 -18.65 -13.74
N ASN A 188 -2.97 -19.17 -12.52
CA ASN A 188 -2.60 -20.54 -12.19
C ASN A 188 -1.22 -20.94 -12.75
N ASP A 189 -0.27 -20.02 -12.78
CA ASP A 189 1.06 -20.17 -13.38
C ASP A 189 2.16 -19.76 -12.39
N ARG A 190 3.37 -20.30 -12.60
CA ARG A 190 4.58 -20.00 -11.82
C ARG A 190 5.75 -19.75 -12.75
N PHE A 191 6.53 -18.72 -12.48
CA PHE A 191 7.71 -18.37 -13.26
C PHE A 191 8.99 -18.85 -12.58
N HIS A 192 9.93 -19.39 -13.36
CA HIS A 192 11.30 -19.56 -12.89
C HIS A 192 11.94 -18.22 -12.64
N TYR A 193 12.85 -18.13 -11.64
CA TYR A 193 13.49 -16.87 -11.23
C TYR A 193 14.47 -16.33 -12.27
N ASP A 194 14.88 -17.11 -13.26
CA ASP A 194 15.71 -16.75 -14.41
C ASP A 194 14.90 -16.40 -15.68
N ASN A 195 13.57 -16.49 -15.63
CA ASN A 195 12.72 -16.18 -16.77
C ASN A 195 12.82 -14.68 -17.15
N GLU A 196 13.24 -14.38 -18.37
CA GLU A 196 13.49 -13.00 -18.83
C GLU A 196 12.26 -12.10 -18.78
N THR A 197 11.07 -12.62 -19.13
CA THR A 197 9.81 -11.87 -19.04
C THR A 197 9.49 -11.51 -17.60
N PHE A 198 9.67 -12.47 -16.69
CA PHE A 198 9.46 -12.27 -15.26
C PHE A 198 10.46 -11.27 -14.67
N LEU A 199 11.74 -11.36 -15.04
CA LEU A 199 12.79 -10.42 -14.67
C LEU A 199 12.45 -8.99 -15.12
N SER A 200 12.03 -8.83 -16.36
CA SER A 200 11.62 -7.53 -16.91
C SER A 200 10.45 -6.95 -16.13
N LEU A 201 9.44 -7.77 -15.83
CA LEU A 201 8.25 -7.36 -15.08
C LEU A 201 8.58 -6.91 -13.66
N MET A 202 9.45 -7.65 -12.94
CA MET A 202 9.93 -7.27 -11.60
C MET A 202 10.68 -5.94 -11.62
N ASN A 203 11.52 -5.73 -12.63
CA ASN A 203 12.23 -4.46 -12.80
C ASN A 203 11.29 -3.28 -13.03
N LEU A 204 10.21 -3.48 -13.83
CA LEU A 204 9.18 -2.46 -14.05
C LEU A 204 8.44 -2.10 -12.76
N LEU A 205 8.08 -3.11 -11.94
CA LEU A 205 7.40 -2.89 -10.66
C LEU A 205 8.31 -2.13 -9.69
N ASN A 206 9.53 -2.62 -9.46
CA ASN A 206 10.48 -1.99 -8.55
C ASN A 206 10.76 -0.52 -8.95
N ALA A 207 10.94 -0.25 -10.26
CA ALA A 207 11.11 1.11 -10.76
C ALA A 207 9.90 1.99 -10.46
N ASN A 208 8.67 1.50 -10.67
CA ASN A 208 7.47 2.27 -10.39
C ASN A 208 7.33 2.63 -8.92
N PHE A 209 7.56 1.69 -7.99
CA PHE A 209 7.49 2.00 -6.56
C PHE A 209 8.55 3.00 -6.11
N ARG A 210 9.80 2.89 -6.62
CA ARG A 210 10.86 3.87 -6.33
C ARG A 210 10.50 5.29 -6.79
N HIS A 211 9.83 5.42 -7.94
CA HIS A 211 9.52 6.73 -8.52
C HIS A 211 8.17 7.30 -8.07
N LEU A 212 7.28 6.49 -7.46
CA LEU A 212 5.94 6.93 -7.04
C LEU A 212 5.98 8.12 -6.07
N ASN A 213 6.98 8.15 -5.18
CA ASN A 213 7.18 9.25 -4.23
C ASN A 213 8.14 10.35 -4.76
N SER A 214 8.57 10.28 -6.04
CA SER A 214 9.51 11.26 -6.58
C SER A 214 8.88 12.67 -6.61
N PRO A 215 9.67 13.73 -6.42
CA PRO A 215 9.17 15.11 -6.47
C PRO A 215 8.44 15.41 -7.79
N TRP A 216 8.88 14.82 -8.91
CA TRP A 216 8.25 15.03 -10.21
C TRP A 216 6.84 14.44 -10.28
N ILE A 217 6.62 13.24 -9.74
CA ILE A 217 5.28 12.62 -9.65
C ILE A 217 4.40 13.42 -8.69
N GLN A 218 4.93 13.93 -7.58
CA GLN A 218 4.17 14.79 -6.67
C GLN A 218 3.72 16.10 -7.35
N ILE A 219 4.61 16.73 -8.12
CA ILE A 219 4.27 17.93 -8.92
C ILE A 219 3.21 17.59 -9.98
N TYR A 220 3.33 16.43 -10.65
CA TYR A 220 2.30 15.95 -11.58
C TYR A 220 0.93 15.84 -10.90
N ASN A 221 0.88 15.22 -9.72
CA ASN A 221 -0.38 15.05 -8.97
C ASN A 221 -1.00 16.39 -8.52
N LEU A 222 -0.22 17.43 -8.40
CA LEU A 222 -0.72 18.78 -8.05
C LEU A 222 -1.26 19.55 -9.26
N TRP A 223 -0.59 19.46 -10.41
CA TRP A 223 -0.91 20.22 -11.62
C TRP A 223 -0.91 19.33 -12.88
N PRO A 224 -1.74 18.26 -12.92
CA PRO A 224 -1.71 17.28 -14.02
C PRO A 224 -2.00 17.92 -15.38
N GLN A 225 -2.86 18.95 -15.42
CA GLN A 225 -3.24 19.64 -16.65
C GLN A 225 -2.06 20.34 -17.35
N ILE A 226 -1.05 20.76 -16.58
CA ILE A 226 0.14 21.43 -17.10
C ILE A 226 1.25 20.41 -17.34
N ILE A 227 1.56 19.61 -16.31
CA ILE A 227 2.74 18.73 -16.30
C ILE A 227 2.64 17.61 -17.32
N LYS A 228 1.42 17.12 -17.65
CA LYS A 228 1.22 16.07 -18.69
C LYS A 228 1.81 16.45 -20.06
N HIS A 229 1.94 17.74 -20.36
CA HIS A 229 2.50 18.22 -21.62
C HIS A 229 4.03 18.35 -21.61
N LEU A 230 4.66 18.34 -20.45
CA LEU A 230 6.11 18.45 -20.29
C LEU A 230 6.79 17.07 -20.40
N PRO A 231 8.08 17.00 -20.78
CA PRO A 231 8.87 15.78 -20.64
C PRO A 231 9.14 15.51 -19.15
N GLY A 232 9.20 14.23 -18.76
CA GLY A 232 9.56 13.90 -17.38
C GLY A 232 9.19 12.48 -16.97
N GLU A 233 9.50 12.12 -15.73
CA GLU A 233 9.37 10.78 -15.15
C GLU A 233 7.91 10.25 -15.18
N HIS A 234 6.90 11.13 -15.12
CA HIS A 234 5.49 10.72 -15.21
C HIS A 234 5.17 9.95 -16.51
N ARG A 235 5.85 10.27 -17.64
CA ARG A 235 5.66 9.53 -18.90
C ARG A 235 6.26 8.13 -18.81
N ALA A 236 7.46 8.00 -18.23
CA ALA A 236 8.11 6.72 -18.01
C ALA A 236 7.31 5.86 -17.03
N PHE A 237 6.81 6.46 -15.94
CA PHE A 237 5.95 5.82 -14.96
C PHE A 237 4.66 5.30 -15.62
N SER A 238 3.96 6.14 -16.39
CA SER A 238 2.75 5.74 -17.11
C SER A 238 3.00 4.65 -18.14
N LYS A 239 4.16 4.68 -18.82
CA LYS A 239 4.56 3.61 -19.75
C LYS A 239 4.74 2.28 -19.03
N ARG A 240 5.51 2.26 -17.94
CA ARG A 240 5.72 1.04 -17.13
C ARG A 240 4.40 0.44 -16.59
N LEU A 241 3.44 1.30 -16.16
CA LEU A 241 2.11 0.82 -15.77
C LEU A 241 1.33 0.22 -16.95
N LYS A 242 1.46 0.81 -18.15
CA LYS A 242 0.84 0.25 -19.36
C LYS A 242 1.46 -1.10 -19.71
N ASP A 243 2.78 -1.23 -19.59
CA ASP A 243 3.49 -2.48 -19.89
C ASP A 243 3.03 -3.59 -18.92
N CYS A 244 2.88 -3.30 -17.62
CA CYS A 244 2.29 -4.25 -16.66
C CYS A 244 0.85 -4.64 -17.03
N ARG A 245 0.03 -3.69 -17.51
CA ARG A 245 -1.34 -3.98 -17.96
C ARG A 245 -1.36 -4.80 -19.25
N SER A 246 -0.40 -4.59 -20.14
CA SER A 246 -0.26 -5.38 -21.36
C SER A 246 0.06 -6.84 -21.04
N PHE A 247 0.92 -7.09 -20.06
CA PHE A 247 1.20 -8.43 -19.57
C PHE A 247 -0.08 -9.13 -19.06
N ILE A 248 -0.88 -8.44 -18.22
CA ILE A 248 -2.15 -9.00 -17.74
C ILE A 248 -3.12 -9.25 -18.94
N LEU A 249 -3.16 -8.35 -19.90
CA LEU A 249 -3.99 -8.54 -21.11
C LEU A 249 -3.55 -9.75 -21.93
N GLU A 250 -2.25 -10.01 -22.04
CA GLU A 250 -1.73 -11.22 -22.72
C GLU A 250 -2.20 -12.48 -22.01
N LYS A 251 -2.11 -12.52 -20.68
CA LYS A 251 -2.63 -13.64 -19.87
C LYS A 251 -4.14 -13.83 -20.04
N VAL A 252 -4.92 -12.74 -20.07
CA VAL A 252 -6.36 -12.82 -20.34
C VAL A 252 -6.62 -13.42 -21.73
N LYS A 253 -5.89 -13.00 -22.76
CA LYS A 253 -6.03 -13.54 -24.12
C LYS A 253 -5.63 -15.02 -24.23
N GLU A 254 -4.66 -15.48 -23.43
CA GLU A 254 -4.32 -16.90 -23.32
C GLU A 254 -5.51 -17.70 -22.77
N HIS A 255 -6.17 -17.22 -21.72
CA HIS A 255 -7.37 -17.85 -21.12
C HIS A 255 -8.59 -17.81 -22.08
N GLU A 256 -8.76 -16.72 -22.84
CA GLU A 256 -9.84 -16.62 -23.83
C GLU A 256 -9.72 -17.65 -24.97
N LYS A 257 -8.51 -18.14 -25.29
CA LYS A 257 -8.32 -19.17 -26.32
C LYS A 257 -8.77 -20.58 -25.87
N SER A 258 -8.73 -20.83 -24.57
CA SER A 258 -9.12 -22.12 -23.98
C SER A 258 -9.89 -21.87 -22.67
N PRO A 259 -11.09 -21.26 -22.74
CA PRO A 259 -11.79 -20.80 -21.55
C PRO A 259 -12.30 -21.97 -20.71
N ASN A 260 -11.93 -22.01 -19.44
CA ASN A 260 -12.39 -23.02 -18.49
C ASN A 260 -13.60 -22.51 -17.67
N LEU A 261 -14.64 -22.08 -18.38
CA LEU A 261 -15.81 -21.41 -17.78
C LEU A 261 -16.59 -22.29 -16.78
N ASN A 262 -16.56 -23.61 -16.98
CA ASN A 262 -17.30 -24.57 -16.13
C ASN A 262 -16.54 -25.00 -14.88
N ASN A 263 -15.20 -24.90 -14.92
CA ASN A 263 -14.34 -25.28 -13.79
C ASN A 263 -13.17 -24.29 -13.68
N PRO A 264 -13.44 -23.03 -13.30
CA PRO A 264 -12.42 -21.97 -13.25
C PRO A 264 -11.30 -22.33 -12.27
N GLN A 265 -10.05 -22.22 -12.71
CA GLN A 265 -8.86 -22.60 -11.97
C GLN A 265 -8.14 -21.42 -11.33
N ASP A 266 -8.44 -20.18 -11.76
CA ASP A 266 -7.80 -18.97 -11.30
C ASP A 266 -8.75 -17.75 -11.35
N TYR A 267 -8.20 -16.58 -10.98
CA TYR A 267 -8.98 -15.34 -10.94
C TYR A 267 -9.48 -14.90 -12.31
N ILE A 268 -8.66 -15.05 -13.35
CA ILE A 268 -9.05 -14.67 -14.72
C ILE A 268 -10.20 -15.54 -15.20
N ASP A 269 -10.12 -16.85 -15.05
CA ASP A 269 -11.20 -17.79 -15.40
C ASP A 269 -12.52 -17.44 -14.70
N CYS A 270 -12.46 -17.19 -13.37
CA CYS A 270 -13.64 -16.77 -12.62
C CYS A 270 -14.24 -15.47 -13.15
N PHE A 271 -13.40 -14.50 -13.51
CA PHE A 271 -13.86 -13.23 -14.02
C PHE A 271 -14.48 -13.37 -15.41
N LEU A 272 -13.86 -14.14 -16.30
CA LEU A 272 -14.40 -14.45 -17.65
C LEU A 272 -15.74 -15.18 -17.55
N SER A 273 -15.84 -16.18 -16.66
CA SER A 273 -17.11 -16.87 -16.39
C SER A 273 -18.18 -15.89 -15.91
N LYS A 274 -17.84 -14.95 -15.02
CA LYS A 274 -18.75 -13.93 -14.53
C LYS A 274 -19.16 -12.94 -15.62
N MET A 275 -18.24 -12.55 -16.51
CA MET A 275 -18.53 -11.71 -17.68
C MET A 275 -19.59 -12.35 -18.58
N GLU A 276 -19.46 -13.66 -18.87
CA GLU A 276 -20.42 -14.36 -19.71
C GLU A 276 -21.79 -14.49 -19.02
N GLN A 277 -21.84 -14.79 -17.71
CA GLN A 277 -23.08 -14.87 -16.92
C GLN A 277 -23.85 -13.54 -16.90
N GLU A 278 -23.14 -12.42 -16.85
CA GLU A 278 -23.75 -11.09 -16.75
C GLU A 278 -23.79 -10.31 -18.07
N LYS A 279 -23.53 -10.98 -19.21
CA LYS A 279 -23.44 -10.36 -20.53
C LYS A 279 -24.68 -9.54 -20.95
N GLN A 280 -25.85 -9.91 -20.46
CA GLN A 280 -27.12 -9.22 -20.74
C GLN A 280 -27.47 -8.14 -19.69
N ASN A 281 -26.68 -8.00 -18.63
CA ASN A 281 -26.93 -7.02 -17.58
C ASN A 281 -26.24 -5.68 -17.95
N PRO A 282 -26.98 -4.61 -18.27
CA PRO A 282 -26.40 -3.32 -18.66
C PRO A 282 -25.66 -2.62 -17.50
N ASP A 283 -25.97 -2.98 -16.25
CA ASP A 283 -25.35 -2.41 -15.05
C ASP A 283 -24.16 -3.23 -14.55
N SER A 284 -23.76 -4.25 -15.32
CA SER A 284 -22.63 -5.10 -14.96
C SER A 284 -21.31 -4.37 -15.11
N GLU A 285 -20.48 -4.43 -14.08
CA GLU A 285 -19.10 -3.95 -14.11
C GLU A 285 -18.10 -5.05 -14.52
N PHE A 286 -18.59 -6.25 -14.88
CA PHE A 286 -17.76 -7.36 -15.35
C PHE A 286 -17.51 -7.25 -16.85
N HIS A 287 -16.42 -6.57 -17.20
CA HIS A 287 -15.96 -6.37 -18.56
C HIS A 287 -14.43 -6.31 -18.61
N LEU A 288 -13.85 -6.50 -19.79
CA LEU A 288 -12.39 -6.64 -20.00
C LEU A 288 -11.57 -5.52 -19.33
N LYS A 289 -12.04 -4.26 -19.37
CA LYS A 289 -11.31 -3.14 -18.78
C LYS A 289 -11.20 -3.27 -17.25
N ASN A 290 -12.26 -3.74 -16.57
CA ASN A 290 -12.23 -4.01 -15.14
C ASN A 290 -11.39 -5.25 -14.82
N LEU A 291 -11.43 -6.30 -15.63
CA LEU A 291 -10.59 -7.48 -15.46
C LEU A 291 -9.09 -7.11 -15.49
N ILE A 292 -8.65 -6.42 -16.55
CA ILE A 292 -7.25 -6.01 -16.68
C ILE A 292 -6.80 -5.12 -15.51
N ASN A 293 -7.62 -4.13 -15.11
CA ASN A 293 -7.25 -3.25 -14.01
C ASN A 293 -7.27 -3.96 -12.65
N SER A 294 -8.22 -4.87 -12.42
CA SER A 294 -8.28 -5.64 -11.16
C SER A 294 -7.13 -6.62 -11.06
N GLY A 295 -6.81 -7.34 -12.15
CA GLY A 295 -5.64 -8.22 -12.22
C GLY A 295 -4.34 -7.44 -11.99
N THR A 296 -4.18 -6.29 -12.64
CA THR A 296 -3.01 -5.41 -12.42
C THR A 296 -2.94 -4.92 -10.97
N ASN A 297 -4.08 -4.53 -10.36
CA ASN A 297 -4.10 -4.09 -8.97
C ASN A 297 -3.67 -5.20 -8.00
N LEU A 298 -4.19 -6.42 -8.18
CA LEU A 298 -3.82 -7.57 -7.35
C LEU A 298 -2.34 -7.94 -7.52
N PHE A 299 -1.86 -7.97 -8.76
CA PHE A 299 -0.47 -8.27 -9.10
C PHE A 299 0.50 -7.29 -8.44
N VAL A 300 0.28 -6.00 -8.64
CA VAL A 300 1.14 -4.92 -8.12
C VAL A 300 1.09 -4.86 -6.59
N ALA A 301 -0.11 -4.92 -6.00
CA ALA A 301 -0.29 -4.82 -4.56
C ALA A 301 0.24 -6.05 -3.82
N GLY A 302 0.05 -7.26 -4.36
CA GLY A 302 0.49 -8.50 -3.71
C GLY A 302 2.01 -8.70 -3.73
N THR A 303 2.69 -8.17 -4.74
CA THR A 303 4.14 -8.35 -4.90
C THR A 303 4.94 -7.43 -3.99
N GLU A 304 4.85 -6.12 -4.20
CA GLU A 304 5.81 -5.16 -3.60
C GLU A 304 5.61 -4.96 -2.11
N THR A 305 4.37 -5.01 -1.61
CA THR A 305 4.10 -4.78 -0.18
C THR A 305 4.69 -5.89 0.69
N THR A 306 4.52 -7.15 0.29
CA THR A 306 5.10 -8.32 0.97
C THR A 306 6.62 -8.31 0.85
N THR A 307 7.16 -8.04 -0.35
CA THR A 307 8.61 -7.92 -0.60
C THR A 307 9.26 -6.87 0.29
N SER A 308 8.71 -5.66 0.32
CA SER A 308 9.24 -4.57 1.14
C SER A 308 9.21 -4.91 2.63
N THR A 309 8.14 -5.56 3.11
CA THR A 309 8.03 -5.99 4.51
C THR A 309 9.05 -7.07 4.85
N LEU A 310 9.26 -8.07 3.98
CA LEU A 310 10.30 -9.09 4.16
C LEU A 310 11.69 -8.47 4.19
N ARG A 311 11.99 -7.57 3.25
CA ARG A 311 13.29 -6.86 3.21
C ARG A 311 13.56 -6.09 4.50
N TYR A 312 12.56 -5.35 5.00
CA TYR A 312 12.68 -4.68 6.30
C TYR A 312 12.86 -5.68 7.44
N GLY A 313 12.14 -6.80 7.41
CA GLY A 313 12.28 -7.85 8.42
C GLY A 313 13.71 -8.36 8.51
N LEU A 314 14.33 -8.70 7.38
CA LEU A 314 15.72 -9.15 7.34
C LEU A 314 16.69 -8.04 7.81
N LEU A 315 16.48 -6.81 7.37
CA LEU A 315 17.31 -5.66 7.76
C LEU A 315 17.23 -5.38 9.27
N LEU A 316 16.04 -5.41 9.84
CA LEU A 316 15.83 -5.19 11.28
C LEU A 316 16.42 -6.31 12.12
N LEU A 317 16.32 -7.57 11.69
CA LEU A 317 16.95 -8.68 12.39
C LEU A 317 18.49 -8.64 12.34
N MET A 318 19.07 -8.13 11.26
CA MET A 318 20.52 -7.88 11.21
C MET A 318 20.93 -6.74 12.15
N LYS A 319 20.08 -5.74 12.34
CA LYS A 319 20.30 -4.65 13.29
C LYS A 319 20.12 -5.06 14.73
N HIS A 320 19.31 -6.09 14.98
CA HIS A 320 18.92 -6.62 16.29
C HIS A 320 19.25 -8.12 16.36
N PRO A 321 20.55 -8.50 16.43
CA PRO A 321 20.96 -9.91 16.43
C PRO A 321 20.41 -10.69 17.64
N GLU A 322 20.14 -10.03 18.76
CA GLU A 322 19.50 -10.61 19.94
C GLU A 322 18.05 -11.05 19.66
N VAL A 323 17.33 -10.31 18.80
CA VAL A 323 15.98 -10.68 18.36
C VAL A 323 16.05 -11.86 17.40
N GLN A 324 17.00 -11.82 16.45
CA GLN A 324 17.24 -12.92 15.53
C GLN A 324 17.51 -14.24 16.27
N ALA A 325 18.39 -14.20 17.31
CA ALA A 325 18.74 -15.37 18.11
C ALA A 325 17.51 -15.99 18.80
N LYS A 326 16.63 -15.17 19.39
CA LYS A 326 15.40 -15.66 20.03
C LYS A 326 14.41 -16.27 19.04
N VAL A 327 14.30 -15.68 17.83
CA VAL A 327 13.47 -16.27 16.76
C VAL A 327 14.02 -17.63 16.34
N HIS A 328 15.35 -17.75 16.19
CA HIS A 328 15.99 -19.00 15.87
C HIS A 328 15.74 -20.07 16.95
N GLU A 329 15.87 -19.71 18.22
CA GLU A 329 15.61 -20.61 19.34
C GLU A 329 14.15 -21.10 19.34
N GLU A 330 13.21 -20.20 19.10
CA GLU A 330 11.79 -20.55 19.06
C GLU A 330 11.47 -21.47 17.89
N ILE A 331 11.99 -21.20 16.67
CA ILE A 331 11.84 -22.05 15.50
C ILE A 331 12.44 -23.44 15.73
N ASP A 332 13.67 -23.52 16.27
CA ASP A 332 14.34 -24.80 16.52
C ASP A 332 13.58 -25.65 17.53
N ARG A 333 13.02 -25.05 18.57
CA ARG A 333 12.24 -25.72 19.60
C ARG A 333 10.89 -26.24 19.10
N VAL A 334 10.19 -25.49 18.25
CA VAL A 334 8.79 -25.75 17.88
C VAL A 334 8.68 -26.53 16.56
N ILE A 335 9.46 -26.14 15.55
CA ILE A 335 9.40 -26.71 14.21
C ILE A 335 10.59 -27.64 13.97
N GLY A 336 11.77 -27.29 14.53
CA GLY A 336 13.02 -27.97 14.21
C GLY A 336 13.57 -27.52 12.86
N ARG A 337 14.61 -28.21 12.39
CA ARG A 337 15.34 -27.85 11.16
C ARG A 337 14.91 -28.58 9.91
N SER A 338 14.15 -29.65 10.04
CA SER A 338 13.75 -30.52 8.94
C SER A 338 12.28 -30.43 8.54
N GLN A 339 11.42 -30.03 9.48
CA GLN A 339 10.00 -29.93 9.22
C GLN A 339 9.68 -28.59 8.53
N ARG A 340 8.84 -28.61 7.50
CA ARG A 340 8.40 -27.38 6.83
C ARG A 340 7.49 -26.56 7.77
N PRO A 341 7.74 -25.24 7.92
CA PRO A 341 6.83 -24.37 8.65
C PRO A 341 5.42 -24.41 8.08
N CYS A 342 4.40 -24.43 8.94
CA CYS A 342 3.00 -24.36 8.54
C CYS A 342 2.21 -23.37 9.40
N MET A 343 1.03 -22.96 8.94
CA MET A 343 0.21 -21.96 9.64
C MET A 343 -0.26 -22.44 11.03
N GLN A 344 -0.29 -23.75 11.27
CA GLN A 344 -0.60 -24.29 12.60
C GLN A 344 0.52 -24.03 13.62
N ASP A 345 1.76 -23.91 13.17
CA ASP A 345 2.91 -23.60 14.03
C ASP A 345 2.86 -22.19 14.57
N LYS A 346 2.22 -21.26 13.84
CA LYS A 346 2.11 -19.84 14.19
C LYS A 346 1.62 -19.62 15.63
N MET A 347 0.64 -20.41 16.08
CA MET A 347 0.11 -20.29 17.46
C MET A 347 1.11 -20.74 18.53
N LYS A 348 2.13 -21.53 18.15
CA LYS A 348 3.17 -22.05 19.03
C LYS A 348 4.45 -21.20 18.99
N LEU A 349 4.46 -20.14 18.17
CA LEU A 349 5.58 -19.24 17.92
C LEU A 349 5.22 -17.80 18.31
N PRO A 350 4.83 -17.52 19.58
CA PRO A 350 4.37 -16.21 20.00
C PRO A 350 5.41 -15.11 19.84
N TYR A 351 6.71 -15.40 20.05
CA TYR A 351 7.77 -14.42 19.88
C TYR A 351 8.00 -14.08 18.39
N THR A 352 8.03 -15.08 17.52
CA THR A 352 8.14 -14.87 16.06
C THR A 352 6.94 -14.09 15.52
N GLU A 353 5.73 -14.38 16.03
CA GLU A 353 4.52 -13.61 15.66
C GLU A 353 4.62 -12.15 16.15
N ALA A 354 5.12 -11.93 17.37
CA ALA A 354 5.37 -10.59 17.89
C ALA A 354 6.41 -9.83 17.05
N VAL A 355 7.48 -10.48 16.61
CA VAL A 355 8.49 -9.89 15.73
C VAL A 355 7.87 -9.49 14.39
N LEU A 356 7.05 -10.33 13.76
CA LEU A 356 6.38 -10.00 12.50
C LEU A 356 5.41 -8.82 12.64
N HIS A 357 4.69 -8.73 13.75
CA HIS A 357 3.83 -7.59 14.06
C HIS A 357 4.64 -6.32 14.29
N GLU A 358 5.73 -6.43 15.06
CA GLU A 358 6.60 -5.29 15.32
C GLU A 358 7.30 -4.76 14.08
N ILE A 359 7.73 -5.63 13.15
CA ILE A 359 8.24 -5.21 11.85
C ILE A 359 7.20 -4.32 11.14
N GLN A 360 5.95 -4.80 11.01
CA GLN A 360 4.89 -4.08 10.31
C GLN A 360 4.50 -2.77 11.01
N ARG A 361 4.45 -2.77 12.36
CA ARG A 361 4.22 -1.56 13.16
C ARG A 361 5.31 -0.52 12.93
N TYR A 362 6.57 -0.94 13.12
CA TYR A 362 7.74 -0.08 13.09
C TYR A 362 7.94 0.60 11.73
N ILE A 363 7.82 -0.17 10.64
CA ILE A 363 8.01 0.37 9.29
C ILE A 363 6.85 1.25 8.82
N ALA A 364 5.65 1.06 9.35
CA ALA A 364 4.44 1.74 8.89
C ALA A 364 4.43 1.87 7.35
N LEU A 365 4.43 0.74 6.62
CA LEU A 365 4.70 0.68 5.18
C LEU A 365 3.88 1.69 4.35
N LEU A 366 2.60 1.88 4.71
CA LEU A 366 1.71 2.91 4.14
C LEU A 366 1.34 3.94 5.23
N PRO A 367 2.22 4.90 5.52
CA PRO A 367 2.06 5.77 6.68
C PRO A 367 0.80 6.64 6.64
N SER A 368 0.37 7.05 5.44
CA SER A 368 -0.82 7.89 5.23
C SER A 368 -2.02 7.14 4.69
N ASN A 369 -1.98 5.79 4.66
CA ASN A 369 -2.98 4.98 3.96
C ASN A 369 -3.08 5.33 2.46
N LEU A 370 -3.96 4.64 1.72
CA LEU A 370 -4.42 5.14 0.43
C LEU A 370 -5.48 6.22 0.67
N PRO A 371 -5.48 7.32 -0.09
CA PRO A 371 -6.43 8.41 0.10
C PRO A 371 -7.88 7.92 0.05
N HIS A 372 -8.66 8.30 1.03
CA HIS A 372 -10.11 8.17 1.02
C HIS A 372 -10.76 9.45 0.46
N ALA A 373 -12.06 9.41 0.24
CA ALA A 373 -12.87 10.58 -0.07
C ALA A 373 -14.28 10.45 0.50
N THR A 374 -14.89 11.56 0.85
CA THR A 374 -16.29 11.58 1.24
C THR A 374 -17.19 11.34 0.03
N VAL A 375 -18.22 10.47 0.18
CA VAL A 375 -19.16 10.15 -0.90
C VAL A 375 -20.35 11.10 -0.95
N ARG A 376 -20.56 11.89 0.12
CA ARG A 376 -21.60 12.92 0.27
C ARG A 376 -21.09 14.01 1.22
N ASP A 377 -21.81 15.12 1.33
CA ASP A 377 -21.52 16.10 2.38
C ASP A 377 -21.72 15.41 3.74
N THR A 378 -20.66 15.36 4.53
CA THR A 378 -20.56 14.53 5.74
C THR A 378 -20.35 15.39 6.96
N LYS A 379 -21.21 15.24 7.96
CA LYS A 379 -20.98 15.80 9.29
C LYS A 379 -20.01 14.89 10.02
N PHE A 380 -18.84 15.41 10.36
CA PHE A 380 -17.82 14.70 11.13
C PHE A 380 -17.43 15.58 12.33
N ARG A 381 -17.82 15.14 13.51
CA ARG A 381 -17.76 15.97 14.72
C ARG A 381 -18.53 17.29 14.53
N GLU A 382 -17.89 18.43 14.80
CA GLU A 382 -18.46 19.77 14.57
C GLU A 382 -18.29 20.31 13.14
N TYR A 383 -17.64 19.55 12.27
CA TYR A 383 -17.31 19.99 10.90
C TYR A 383 -18.28 19.42 9.86
N ILE A 384 -18.32 20.10 8.72
CA ILE A 384 -19.01 19.59 7.52
C ILE A 384 -17.95 19.44 6.42
N ILE A 385 -17.68 18.18 6.08
CA ILE A 385 -16.73 17.81 5.02
C ILE A 385 -17.51 17.64 3.73
N PRO A 386 -17.29 18.51 2.70
CA PRO A 386 -17.99 18.41 1.43
C PRO A 386 -17.74 17.09 0.71
N LYS A 387 -18.71 16.63 -0.09
CA LYS A 387 -18.57 15.49 -1.00
C LYS A 387 -17.31 15.59 -1.86
N GLY A 388 -16.58 14.49 -1.99
CA GLY A 388 -15.37 14.39 -2.82
C GLY A 388 -14.11 14.96 -2.17
N THR A 389 -14.19 15.47 -0.93
CA THR A 389 -13.01 15.91 -0.19
C THR A 389 -12.11 14.72 0.09
N THR A 390 -10.83 14.85 -0.26
CA THR A 390 -9.81 13.84 0.06
C THR A 390 -9.62 13.74 1.57
N VAL A 391 -9.52 12.51 2.08
CA VAL A 391 -9.29 12.21 3.49
C VAL A 391 -8.05 11.32 3.61
N LEU A 392 -7.12 11.72 4.46
CA LEU A 392 -5.84 11.05 4.71
C LEU A 392 -5.81 10.49 6.13
N PRO A 393 -6.15 9.21 6.34
CA PRO A 393 -6.00 8.55 7.62
C PRO A 393 -4.53 8.24 7.87
N LEU A 394 -3.87 8.92 8.82
CA LEU A 394 -2.46 8.68 9.14
C LEU A 394 -2.30 7.41 9.96
N LEU A 395 -2.11 6.26 9.31
CA LEU A 395 -1.89 4.97 9.98
C LEU A 395 -0.62 4.99 10.83
N SER A 396 0.42 5.72 10.40
CA SER A 396 1.63 5.91 11.20
C SER A 396 1.36 6.54 12.56
N SER A 397 0.36 7.43 12.66
CA SER A 397 0.00 8.04 13.94
C SER A 397 -0.68 7.08 14.92
N VAL A 398 -1.25 6.00 14.41
CA VAL A 398 -1.84 4.91 15.20
C VAL A 398 -0.77 3.89 15.57
N LEU A 399 0.03 3.46 14.56
CA LEU A 399 1.10 2.48 14.77
C LEU A 399 2.25 2.99 15.66
N HIS A 400 2.39 4.32 15.78
CA HIS A 400 3.38 4.97 16.66
C HIS A 400 2.74 5.74 17.82
N ASP A 401 1.54 5.33 18.26
CA ASP A 401 0.90 5.92 19.42
C ASP A 401 1.65 5.50 20.71
N CYS A 402 2.23 6.48 21.42
CA CYS A 402 3.04 6.22 22.62
C CYS A 402 2.24 5.72 23.83
N LYS A 403 0.90 5.84 23.81
CA LYS A 403 0.03 5.28 24.87
C LYS A 403 -0.12 3.78 24.72
N GLU A 404 -0.16 3.28 23.49
CA GLU A 404 -0.27 1.87 23.20
C GLU A 404 1.09 1.18 23.07
N PHE A 405 2.05 1.86 22.44
CA PHE A 405 3.39 1.36 22.17
C PHE A 405 4.43 2.25 22.86
N PRO A 406 4.90 1.91 24.07
CA PRO A 406 5.93 2.69 24.77
C PRO A 406 7.21 2.80 23.97
N ASN A 407 7.76 4.01 23.83
CA ASN A 407 8.93 4.29 22.97
C ASN A 407 8.74 3.80 21.52
N PRO A 408 7.71 4.26 20.80
CA PRO A 408 7.29 3.68 19.51
C PRO A 408 8.35 3.76 18.42
N GLU A 409 9.37 4.61 18.58
CA GLU A 409 10.53 4.73 17.67
C GLU A 409 11.59 3.63 17.89
N LYS A 410 11.43 2.81 18.92
CA LYS A 410 12.24 1.61 19.12
C LYS A 410 11.59 0.40 18.47
N PHE A 411 12.43 -0.44 17.85
CA PHE A 411 12.03 -1.78 17.43
C PHE A 411 12.08 -2.71 18.64
N ASP A 412 10.91 -3.07 19.15
CA ASP A 412 10.77 -3.88 20.35
C ASP A 412 9.60 -4.87 20.21
N PRO A 413 9.85 -6.15 19.93
CA PRO A 413 8.80 -7.17 19.88
C PRO A 413 7.98 -7.28 21.17
N GLY A 414 8.47 -6.78 22.30
CA GLY A 414 7.74 -6.71 23.58
C GLY A 414 6.43 -5.93 23.49
N HIS A 415 6.26 -5.04 22.51
CA HIS A 415 4.99 -4.37 22.25
C HIS A 415 3.82 -5.34 21.97
N PHE A 416 4.13 -6.53 21.49
CA PHE A 416 3.16 -7.57 21.13
C PHE A 416 3.28 -8.83 21.99
N LEU A 417 3.83 -8.71 23.19
CA LEU A 417 3.91 -9.79 24.17
C LEU A 417 3.26 -9.38 25.49
N ASP A 418 2.52 -10.29 26.08
CA ASP A 418 2.04 -10.19 27.45
C ASP A 418 3.16 -10.58 28.43
N LYS A 419 2.92 -10.37 29.73
CA LYS A 419 3.91 -10.63 30.81
C LYS A 419 4.30 -12.12 30.93
N ASP A 420 3.44 -13.01 30.45
CA ASP A 420 3.68 -14.46 30.42
C ASP A 420 4.37 -14.92 29.14
N GLY A 421 4.69 -13.99 28.21
CA GLY A 421 5.32 -14.27 26.93
C GLY A 421 4.35 -14.72 25.85
N SER A 422 3.05 -14.73 26.09
CA SER A 422 2.03 -14.99 25.06
C SER A 422 1.87 -13.81 24.12
N PHE A 423 1.37 -14.07 22.90
CA PHE A 423 1.15 -13.03 21.90
C PHE A 423 -0.04 -12.12 22.25
N ARG A 424 0.22 -10.82 22.34
CA ARG A 424 -0.75 -9.77 22.63
C ARG A 424 -1.34 -9.17 21.35
N LYS A 425 -2.66 -9.21 21.20
CA LYS A 425 -3.38 -8.49 20.14
C LYS A 425 -3.78 -7.09 20.60
N THR A 426 -3.77 -6.14 19.66
CA THR A 426 -4.24 -4.78 19.92
C THR A 426 -4.98 -4.23 18.69
N GLU A 427 -6.02 -3.43 18.95
CA GLU A 427 -6.77 -2.74 17.89
C GLU A 427 -5.97 -1.62 17.22
N TYR A 428 -4.89 -1.18 17.82
CA TYR A 428 -3.96 -0.19 17.26
C TYR A 428 -3.06 -0.77 16.18
N PHE A 429 -3.07 -2.10 15.99
CA PHE A 429 -2.32 -2.74 14.92
C PHE A 429 -3.07 -2.67 13.59
N VAL A 430 -2.90 -1.57 12.86
CA VAL A 430 -3.64 -1.20 11.64
C VAL A 430 -2.82 -1.14 10.35
N PRO A 431 -1.76 -1.95 10.13
CA PRO A 431 -0.92 -1.83 8.92
C PRO A 431 -1.68 -2.16 7.63
N PHE A 432 -2.81 -2.88 7.73
CA PHE A 432 -3.69 -3.24 6.62
C PHE A 432 -4.89 -2.30 6.48
N SER A 433 -4.91 -1.15 7.20
CA SER A 433 -6.07 -0.28 7.34
C SER A 433 -7.24 -0.98 8.05
N ILE A 434 -8.33 -0.26 8.24
CA ILE A 434 -9.56 -0.74 8.89
C ILE A 434 -10.79 -0.35 8.08
N GLY A 435 -11.94 -0.95 8.41
CA GLY A 435 -13.22 -0.66 7.77
C GLY A 435 -13.41 -1.30 6.40
N LYS A 436 -14.35 -0.78 5.62
CA LYS A 436 -14.82 -1.41 4.37
C LYS A 436 -13.75 -1.43 3.26
N ARG A 437 -12.76 -0.54 3.32
CA ARG A 437 -11.63 -0.44 2.39
C ARG A 437 -10.34 -1.07 2.93
N ALA A 438 -10.40 -1.81 4.03
CA ALA A 438 -9.25 -2.56 4.53
C ALA A 438 -8.66 -3.48 3.46
N CYS A 439 -7.40 -3.84 3.60
CA CYS A 439 -6.65 -4.63 2.62
C CYS A 439 -7.40 -5.92 2.24
N ALA A 440 -7.56 -6.15 0.94
CA ALA A 440 -8.21 -7.37 0.43
C ALA A 440 -7.31 -8.61 0.58
N GLY A 441 -5.99 -8.40 0.60
CA GLY A 441 -4.95 -9.44 0.69
C GLY A 441 -4.40 -9.67 2.09
N GLU A 442 -4.99 -9.11 3.17
CA GLU A 442 -4.42 -9.22 4.52
C GLU A 442 -4.13 -10.66 4.94
N SER A 443 -5.08 -11.57 4.75
CA SER A 443 -4.90 -12.98 5.13
C SER A 443 -3.77 -13.65 4.33
N LEU A 444 -3.63 -13.32 3.05
CA LEU A 444 -2.55 -13.82 2.20
C LEU A 444 -1.21 -13.25 2.67
N ALA A 445 -1.11 -11.93 2.82
CA ALA A 445 0.12 -11.28 3.25
C ALA A 445 0.62 -11.80 4.62
N ARG A 446 -0.29 -12.02 5.58
CA ARG A 446 0.07 -12.61 6.89
C ARG A 446 0.60 -14.04 6.75
N MET A 447 0.03 -14.83 5.84
CA MET A 447 0.50 -16.20 5.55
C MET A 447 1.87 -16.16 4.88
N GLU A 448 2.04 -15.36 3.84
CA GLU A 448 3.31 -15.21 3.12
C GLU A 448 4.43 -14.71 4.04
N LEU A 449 4.17 -13.65 4.80
CA LEU A 449 5.16 -13.11 5.74
C LEU A 449 5.57 -14.14 6.77
N PHE A 450 4.63 -14.88 7.36
CA PHE A 450 4.94 -15.91 8.34
C PHE A 450 5.76 -17.05 7.70
N LEU A 451 5.29 -17.63 6.59
CA LEU A 451 5.92 -18.79 5.98
C LEU A 451 7.29 -18.47 5.37
N PHE A 452 7.41 -17.37 4.63
CA PHE A 452 8.70 -16.97 4.05
C PHE A 452 9.72 -16.59 5.11
N PHE A 453 9.32 -15.77 6.09
CA PHE A 453 10.20 -15.32 7.16
C PHE A 453 10.71 -16.48 8.02
N THR A 454 9.81 -17.37 8.48
CA THR A 454 10.18 -18.54 9.29
C THR A 454 11.04 -19.52 8.49
N THR A 455 10.73 -19.75 7.21
CA THR A 455 11.51 -20.65 6.36
C THR A 455 12.91 -20.11 6.10
N ILE A 456 13.07 -18.80 5.82
CA ILE A 456 14.40 -18.18 5.67
C ILE A 456 15.21 -18.34 6.96
N LEU A 457 14.63 -18.02 8.11
CA LEU A 457 15.32 -18.08 9.41
C LEU A 457 15.55 -19.52 9.90
N GLN A 458 14.74 -20.48 9.47
CA GLN A 458 15.01 -21.90 9.73
C GLN A 458 16.29 -22.37 9.05
N HIS A 459 16.62 -21.87 7.87
CA HIS A 459 17.72 -22.32 7.05
C HIS A 459 18.99 -21.45 7.13
N PHE A 460 18.84 -20.19 7.54
CA PHE A 460 19.96 -19.23 7.47
C PHE A 460 20.09 -18.37 8.72
N VAL A 461 21.34 -18.00 9.03
CA VAL A 461 21.69 -16.88 9.89
C VAL A 461 21.95 -15.66 9.00
N LEU A 462 21.30 -14.54 9.30
CA LEU A 462 21.48 -13.29 8.59
C LEU A 462 22.73 -12.57 9.11
N LYS A 463 23.71 -12.35 8.25
CA LYS A 463 24.95 -11.68 8.62
C LYS A 463 25.08 -10.35 7.85
N PRO A 464 25.15 -9.21 8.55
CA PRO A 464 25.39 -7.92 7.91
C PRO A 464 26.86 -7.78 7.46
N LEU A 465 27.10 -6.87 6.48
CA LEU A 465 28.45 -6.49 6.04
C LEU A 465 29.06 -5.35 6.87
N LYS A 466 28.28 -4.75 7.74
CA LYS A 466 28.65 -3.65 8.63
C LYS A 466 28.28 -4.03 10.06
N GLU A 467 28.79 -3.28 11.02
CA GLU A 467 28.32 -3.41 12.40
C GLU A 467 26.81 -3.17 12.50
N PRO A 468 26.08 -3.93 13.31
CA PRO A 468 24.63 -3.78 13.44
C PRO A 468 24.16 -2.35 13.73
N LYS A 469 24.90 -1.59 14.55
CA LYS A 469 24.61 -0.17 14.88
C LYS A 469 24.67 0.76 13.67
N ASP A 470 25.49 0.45 12.66
CA ASP A 470 25.73 1.28 11.47
C ASP A 470 24.76 0.94 10.32
N LEU A 471 23.86 -0.02 10.53
CA LEU A 471 22.83 -0.34 9.54
C LEU A 471 21.77 0.75 9.51
N GLU A 472 21.63 1.39 8.35
CA GLU A 472 20.58 2.38 8.11
C GLU A 472 19.23 1.65 7.89
N THR A 473 18.21 2.02 8.66
CA THR A 473 16.87 1.47 8.56
C THR A 473 15.81 2.49 8.16
N LYS A 474 16.22 3.76 8.01
CA LYS A 474 15.30 4.81 7.56
C LYS A 474 14.87 4.57 6.12
N PRO A 475 13.60 4.81 5.79
CA PRO A 475 13.12 4.70 4.42
C PRO A 475 13.91 5.60 3.46
N ILE A 476 14.21 5.10 2.25
CA ILE A 476 14.81 5.92 1.18
C ILE A 476 13.81 6.90 0.58
N SER A 477 12.53 6.62 0.74
CA SER A 477 11.45 7.44 0.22
C SER A 477 10.28 7.36 1.20
N VAL A 478 9.81 8.51 1.63
CA VAL A 478 8.69 8.66 2.56
C VAL A 478 7.57 9.41 1.86
N GLY A 479 6.39 8.82 1.87
CA GLY A 479 5.23 9.41 1.19
C GLY A 479 4.04 8.47 1.21
N LEU A 480 3.67 7.93 0.05
CA LEU A 480 2.63 6.91 -0.01
C LEU A 480 3.15 5.56 0.53
N PHE A 481 4.43 5.22 0.26
CA PHE A 481 5.09 4.01 0.74
C PHE A 481 6.43 4.35 1.41
N ASN A 482 6.72 3.68 2.51
CA ASN A 482 8.03 3.69 3.17
C ASN A 482 8.88 2.53 2.62
N LEU A 483 9.71 2.80 1.61
CA LEU A 483 10.54 1.78 0.99
C LEU A 483 11.84 1.55 1.78
N PRO A 484 12.28 0.28 1.96
CA PRO A 484 13.51 -0.02 2.65
C PRO A 484 14.73 0.52 1.91
N PRO A 485 15.78 0.95 2.63
CA PRO A 485 17.05 1.31 2.01
C PRO A 485 17.67 0.09 1.31
N PRO A 486 18.53 0.30 0.30
CA PRO A 486 19.29 -0.79 -0.28
C PRO A 486 20.32 -1.31 0.73
N PHE A 487 20.42 -2.62 0.83
CA PHE A 487 21.43 -3.28 1.67
C PHE A 487 21.88 -4.59 1.02
N LYS A 488 23.05 -5.07 1.47
CA LYS A 488 23.57 -6.40 1.17
C LYS A 488 23.70 -7.20 2.46
N LEU A 489 23.56 -8.51 2.35
CA LEU A 489 23.74 -9.43 3.46
C LEU A 489 24.44 -10.71 2.96
N CYS A 490 24.97 -11.48 3.91
CA CYS A 490 25.36 -12.88 3.70
C CYS A 490 24.35 -13.78 4.42
N LEU A 491 23.96 -14.87 3.81
CA LEU A 491 23.11 -15.91 4.38
C LEU A 491 23.99 -17.11 4.74
N ILE A 492 24.20 -17.30 6.03
CA ILE A 492 25.04 -18.41 6.52
C ILE A 492 24.12 -19.62 6.78
N PRO A 493 24.33 -20.77 6.12
CA PRO A 493 23.50 -21.97 6.35
C PRO A 493 23.55 -22.41 7.82
N ARG A 494 22.43 -22.95 8.30
CA ARG A 494 22.24 -23.44 9.68
C ARG A 494 22.19 -24.95 9.72
#